data_6bd4131f918cc6fbf43c37767ccb3ebf
#
_entry.id   6bd4131f918cc6fbf43c37767ccb3ebf
#
_cell.length_a   1.000
_cell.length_b   1.000
_cell.length_c   1.000
_cell.angle_alpha   90.00
_cell.angle_beta   90.00
_cell.angle_gamma   90.00
#
_symmetry.space_group_name_H-M   'P 1'
#
loop_
_entity.id
_entity.type
_entity.pdbx_description
1 polymer ?
#
loop_
_entity_poly.entity_id
_entity_poly.type
_entity_poly.pdbx_seq_one_letter_code
_entity_poly.pdbx_strand_id
1 'polypeptide(L)'
;MAGVIEQYVAALKRDLSFDPVLARRMAEEIEAHLWDAAEADPAWPSPEAEQRAVERFGLAREIAAQFAIDAVTRQAKRTWIALLATVAVTFVAMRLRVMWLADVGDSLSVLAPLVDRYAFIAAMTVAAIGWFAFRFSVLPLAICLAALAASIGAGILRAGLFVSGAPLHVLLGAAGEIALIGLLLFHVAGLGRSLKRTALLRRPG
;
A
#
# COMPACT_ATOMS: atom_id res chain seq x y z
N MET A 1 -11.37 -34.04 19.44
CA MET A 1 -10.67 -33.87 18.14
C MET A 1 -11.33 -32.70 17.46
N ALA A 2 -10.57 -31.79 16.81
CA ALA A 2 -11.16 -30.71 16.04
C ALA A 2 -11.92 -31.29 14.83
N GLY A 3 -13.13 -30.79 14.53
CA GLY A 3 -13.94 -31.20 13.39
C GLY A 3 -13.27 -30.87 12.04
N VAL A 4 -13.76 -31.42 10.94
CA VAL A 4 -13.20 -31.20 9.60
C VAL A 4 -13.31 -29.71 9.21
N ILE A 5 -14.46 -29.10 9.50
CA ILE A 5 -14.71 -27.67 9.26
C ILE A 5 -13.76 -26.80 10.09
N GLU A 6 -13.56 -27.13 11.39
CA GLU A 6 -12.64 -26.37 12.24
C GLU A 6 -11.19 -26.42 11.74
N GLN A 7 -10.73 -27.59 11.25
CA GLN A 7 -9.40 -27.75 10.66
C GLN A 7 -9.25 -26.95 9.38
N TYR A 8 -10.26 -26.92 8.53
CA TYR A 8 -10.30 -26.11 7.31
C TYR A 8 -10.20 -24.61 7.61
N VAL A 9 -11.01 -24.12 8.54
CA VAL A 9 -11.01 -22.72 8.98
C VAL A 9 -9.67 -22.31 9.61
N ALA A 10 -9.06 -23.22 10.38
CA ALA A 10 -7.73 -22.99 10.95
C ALA A 10 -6.65 -22.89 9.85
N ALA A 11 -6.72 -23.70 8.80
CA ALA A 11 -5.84 -23.63 7.64
C ALA A 11 -6.02 -22.31 6.89
N LEU A 12 -7.27 -21.91 6.65
CA LEU A 12 -7.60 -20.63 5.99
C LEU A 12 -7.07 -19.42 6.78
N LYS A 13 -7.27 -19.39 8.11
CA LYS A 13 -6.73 -18.33 8.99
C LYS A 13 -5.21 -18.24 8.92
N ARG A 14 -4.52 -19.37 8.87
CA ARG A 14 -3.06 -19.45 8.73
C ARG A 14 -2.59 -18.89 7.39
N ASP A 15 -3.25 -19.25 6.30
CA ASP A 15 -2.90 -18.80 4.95
C ASP A 15 -3.20 -17.31 4.74
N LEU A 16 -4.24 -16.76 5.42
CA LEU A 16 -4.58 -15.33 5.43
C LEU A 16 -3.87 -14.53 6.54
N SER A 17 -2.91 -15.10 7.26
CA SER A 17 -2.22 -14.46 8.42
C SER A 17 -1.50 -13.15 8.09
N PHE A 18 -1.34 -12.80 6.81
CA PHE A 18 -0.80 -11.51 6.36
C PHE A 18 -1.74 -10.31 6.61
N ASP A 19 -3.05 -10.55 6.72
CA ASP A 19 -4.07 -9.56 7.07
C ASP A 19 -5.00 -10.16 8.15
N PRO A 20 -4.73 -9.91 9.45
CA PRO A 20 -5.49 -10.52 10.55
C PRO A 20 -6.97 -10.13 10.56
N VAL A 21 -7.30 -8.94 10.07
CA VAL A 21 -8.70 -8.47 9.99
C VAL A 21 -9.45 -9.23 8.90
N LEU A 22 -8.83 -9.36 7.72
CA LEU A 22 -9.37 -10.16 6.63
C LEU A 22 -9.49 -11.62 7.03
N ALA A 23 -8.45 -12.20 7.66
CA ALA A 23 -8.42 -13.59 8.10
C ALA A 23 -9.58 -13.92 9.03
N ARG A 24 -9.83 -13.06 10.04
CA ARG A 24 -10.94 -13.27 10.97
C ARG A 24 -12.29 -13.19 10.26
N ARG A 25 -12.54 -12.12 9.49
CA ARG A 25 -13.82 -11.92 8.82
C ARG A 25 -14.14 -13.04 7.82
N MET A 26 -13.16 -13.43 7.01
CA MET A 26 -13.35 -14.52 6.03
C MET A 26 -13.53 -15.87 6.71
N ALA A 27 -12.82 -16.12 7.79
CA ALA A 27 -12.98 -17.35 8.55
C ALA A 27 -14.39 -17.46 9.15
N GLU A 28 -14.92 -16.41 9.76
CA GLU A 28 -16.27 -16.36 10.32
C GLU A 28 -17.33 -16.57 9.23
N GLU A 29 -17.19 -15.92 8.07
CA GLU A 29 -18.13 -16.03 6.95
C GLU A 29 -18.10 -17.42 6.32
N ILE A 30 -16.90 -17.98 6.06
CA ILE A 30 -16.74 -19.28 5.45
C ILE A 30 -17.15 -20.41 6.42
N GLU A 31 -16.84 -20.27 7.71
CA GLU A 31 -17.26 -21.20 8.75
C GLU A 31 -18.78 -21.33 8.78
N ALA A 32 -19.52 -20.21 8.78
CA ALA A 32 -20.97 -20.21 8.72
C ALA A 32 -21.50 -20.93 7.47
N HIS A 33 -20.96 -20.62 6.29
CA HIS A 33 -21.35 -21.27 5.05
C HIS A 33 -21.06 -22.78 5.00
N LEU A 34 -19.95 -23.22 5.61
CA LEU A 34 -19.62 -24.64 5.68
C LEU A 34 -20.56 -25.39 6.62
N TRP A 35 -20.95 -24.77 7.76
CA TRP A 35 -21.95 -25.34 8.66
C TRP A 35 -23.32 -25.42 8.00
N ASP A 36 -23.79 -24.36 7.34
CA ASP A 36 -25.03 -24.36 6.58
C ASP A 36 -25.06 -25.48 5.50
N ALA A 37 -23.93 -25.67 4.81
CA ALA A 37 -23.79 -26.70 3.79
C ALA A 37 -23.76 -28.13 4.38
N ALA A 38 -23.15 -28.32 5.56
CA ALA A 38 -23.12 -29.59 6.26
C ALA A 38 -24.49 -29.93 6.86
N GLU A 39 -25.20 -28.97 7.43
CA GLU A 39 -26.55 -29.16 7.98
C GLU A 39 -27.57 -29.49 6.90
N ALA A 40 -27.40 -29.01 5.68
CA ALA A 40 -28.25 -29.36 4.54
C ALA A 40 -27.95 -30.73 3.95
N ASP A 41 -26.90 -31.42 4.38
CA ASP A 41 -26.53 -32.74 3.91
C ASP A 41 -27.39 -33.85 4.59
N PRO A 42 -27.93 -34.82 3.84
CA PRO A 42 -28.76 -35.89 4.43
C PRO A 42 -28.06 -36.75 5.49
N ALA A 43 -26.74 -36.76 5.52
CA ALA A 43 -25.96 -37.51 6.51
C ALA A 43 -25.62 -36.68 7.78
N TRP A 44 -26.15 -35.48 7.92
CA TRP A 44 -25.99 -34.70 9.16
C TRP A 44 -26.60 -35.43 10.37
N PRO A 45 -25.92 -35.44 11.52
CA PRO A 45 -24.69 -34.75 11.93
C PRO A 45 -23.41 -35.61 11.86
N SER A 46 -23.15 -36.28 10.78
CA SER A 46 -21.96 -37.13 10.64
C SER A 46 -20.72 -36.36 10.15
N PRO A 47 -19.49 -36.82 10.49
CA PRO A 47 -18.25 -36.23 9.95
C PRO A 47 -18.18 -36.29 8.41
N GLU A 48 -18.86 -37.21 7.76
CA GLU A 48 -18.94 -37.30 6.30
C GLU A 48 -19.71 -36.12 5.70
N ALA A 49 -20.70 -35.56 6.39
CA ALA A 49 -21.39 -34.33 5.96
C ALA A 49 -20.46 -33.14 5.95
N GLU A 50 -19.67 -32.97 7.03
CA GLU A 50 -18.63 -31.93 7.08
C GLU A 50 -17.59 -32.11 5.97
N GLN A 51 -17.11 -33.33 5.75
CA GLN A 51 -16.17 -33.67 4.70
C GLN A 51 -16.68 -33.25 3.31
N ARG A 52 -17.93 -33.60 2.97
CA ARG A 52 -18.56 -33.25 1.69
C ARG A 52 -18.76 -31.73 1.55
N ALA A 53 -19.09 -31.02 2.63
CA ALA A 53 -19.21 -29.58 2.61
C ALA A 53 -17.86 -28.92 2.26
N VAL A 54 -16.77 -29.35 2.90
CA VAL A 54 -15.41 -28.87 2.62
C VAL A 54 -14.95 -29.23 1.21
N GLU A 55 -15.19 -30.46 0.73
CA GLU A 55 -14.83 -30.89 -0.62
C GLU A 55 -15.53 -30.06 -1.72
N ARG A 56 -16.82 -29.74 -1.53
CA ARG A 56 -17.57 -28.87 -2.46
C ARG A 56 -17.05 -27.42 -2.44
N PHE A 57 -16.57 -26.95 -1.30
CA PHE A 57 -16.07 -25.58 -1.14
C PHE A 57 -14.70 -25.40 -1.81
N GLY A 58 -13.88 -26.45 -1.87
CA GLY A 58 -12.55 -26.45 -2.46
C GLY A 58 -11.42 -26.26 -1.45
N LEU A 59 -10.18 -26.16 -1.94
CA LEU A 59 -9.01 -26.09 -1.09
C LEU A 59 -8.91 -24.73 -0.39
N ALA A 60 -8.69 -24.72 0.92
CA ALA A 60 -8.51 -23.50 1.73
C ALA A 60 -7.44 -22.58 1.15
N ARG A 61 -6.33 -23.13 0.63
CA ARG A 61 -5.24 -22.41 -0.01
C ARG A 61 -5.66 -21.67 -1.28
N GLU A 62 -6.54 -22.24 -2.10
CA GLU A 62 -7.03 -21.61 -3.33
C GLU A 62 -7.93 -20.43 -3.00
N ILE A 63 -8.83 -20.61 -2.04
CA ILE A 63 -9.70 -19.56 -1.53
C ILE A 63 -8.86 -18.42 -0.92
N ALA A 64 -7.88 -18.76 -0.08
CA ALA A 64 -6.95 -17.77 0.48
C ALA A 64 -6.18 -17.01 -0.61
N ALA A 65 -5.75 -17.67 -1.68
CA ALA A 65 -5.05 -17.03 -2.79
C ALA A 65 -5.93 -16.01 -3.54
N GLN A 66 -7.21 -16.29 -3.73
CA GLN A 66 -8.16 -15.35 -4.35
C GLN A 66 -8.34 -14.10 -3.48
N PHE A 67 -8.59 -14.26 -2.19
CA PHE A 67 -8.70 -13.14 -1.25
C PHE A 67 -7.40 -12.33 -1.14
N ALA A 68 -6.24 -12.99 -1.22
CA ALA A 68 -4.94 -12.32 -1.21
C ALA A 68 -4.75 -11.41 -2.45
N ILE A 69 -5.20 -11.85 -3.63
CA ILE A 69 -5.15 -11.04 -4.87
C ILE A 69 -6.00 -9.78 -4.72
N ASP A 70 -7.23 -9.92 -4.19
CA ASP A 70 -8.13 -8.80 -3.98
C ASP A 70 -7.57 -7.80 -2.94
N ALA A 71 -6.98 -8.30 -1.86
CA ALA A 71 -6.34 -7.48 -0.85
C ALA A 71 -5.16 -6.68 -1.43
N VAL A 72 -4.29 -7.33 -2.23
CA VAL A 72 -3.18 -6.66 -2.94
C VAL A 72 -3.69 -5.60 -3.90
N THR A 73 -4.76 -5.89 -4.65
CA THR A 73 -5.35 -4.95 -5.60
C THR A 73 -5.88 -3.69 -4.89
N ARG A 74 -6.61 -3.87 -3.78
CA ARG A 74 -7.07 -2.75 -2.96
C ARG A 74 -5.92 -1.95 -2.36
N GLN A 75 -4.89 -2.63 -1.85
CA GLN A 75 -3.70 -1.99 -1.31
C GLN A 75 -2.93 -1.21 -2.38
N ALA A 76 -2.74 -1.78 -3.57
CA ALA A 76 -2.12 -1.10 -4.70
C ALA A 76 -2.87 0.18 -5.07
N LYS A 77 -4.21 0.10 -5.19
CA LYS A 77 -5.04 1.29 -5.47
C LYS A 77 -4.88 2.39 -4.42
N ARG A 78 -4.88 2.04 -3.13
CA ARG A 78 -4.66 3.00 -2.04
C ARG A 78 -3.28 3.64 -2.10
N THR A 79 -2.25 2.85 -2.39
CA THR A 79 -0.87 3.34 -2.53
C THR A 79 -0.74 4.33 -3.69
N TRP A 80 -1.37 4.05 -4.84
CA TRP A 80 -1.37 4.96 -5.98
C TRP A 80 -2.13 6.26 -5.70
N ILE A 81 -3.27 6.20 -5.00
CA ILE A 81 -4.00 7.39 -4.58
C ILE A 81 -3.13 8.23 -3.62
N ALA A 82 -2.45 7.61 -2.66
CA ALA A 82 -1.53 8.30 -1.76
C ALA A 82 -0.37 8.95 -2.53
N LEU A 83 0.20 8.29 -3.54
CA LEU A 83 1.24 8.84 -4.40
C LEU A 83 0.73 10.09 -5.15
N LEU A 84 -0.43 10.02 -5.80
CA LEU A 84 -1.01 11.14 -6.52
C LEU A 84 -1.29 12.33 -5.59
N ALA A 85 -1.82 12.07 -4.40
CA ALA A 85 -2.03 13.10 -3.38
C ALA A 85 -0.70 13.75 -2.97
N THR A 86 0.36 12.95 -2.73
CA THR A 86 1.69 13.46 -2.39
C THR A 86 2.25 14.33 -3.51
N VAL A 87 2.16 13.89 -4.76
CA VAL A 87 2.60 14.67 -5.94
C VAL A 87 1.88 16.02 -6.02
N ALA A 88 0.55 16.02 -5.84
CA ALA A 88 -0.25 17.24 -5.88
C ALA A 88 0.14 18.24 -4.77
N VAL A 89 0.30 17.76 -3.53
CA VAL A 89 0.70 18.59 -2.40
C VAL A 89 2.12 19.12 -2.58
N THR A 90 3.06 18.28 -3.04
CA THR A 90 4.44 18.70 -3.35
C THR A 90 4.46 19.79 -4.42
N PHE A 91 3.62 19.66 -5.45
CA PHE A 91 3.50 20.71 -6.47
C PHE A 91 3.03 22.05 -5.88
N VAL A 92 2.01 22.04 -5.04
CA VAL A 92 1.51 23.24 -4.38
C VAL A 92 2.56 23.84 -3.44
N ALA A 93 3.22 23.03 -2.62
CA ALA A 93 4.25 23.48 -1.69
C ALA A 93 5.47 24.05 -2.43
N MET A 94 5.87 23.45 -3.55
CA MET A 94 6.94 23.98 -4.40
C MET A 94 6.56 25.37 -4.96
N ARG A 95 5.31 25.56 -5.38
CA ARG A 95 4.83 26.88 -5.84
C ARG A 95 4.88 27.93 -4.72
N LEU A 96 4.42 27.57 -3.51
CA LEU A 96 4.47 28.47 -2.36
C LEU A 96 5.92 28.86 -2.00
N ARG A 97 6.86 27.91 -2.02
CA ARG A 97 8.28 28.18 -1.80
C ARG A 97 8.88 29.13 -2.83
N VAL A 98 8.57 28.90 -4.12
CA VAL A 98 9.07 29.76 -5.19
C VAL A 98 8.54 31.19 -5.05
N MET A 99 7.27 31.38 -4.72
CA MET A 99 6.68 32.70 -4.46
C MET A 99 7.39 33.41 -3.29
N TRP A 100 7.63 32.68 -2.19
CA TRP A 100 8.33 33.24 -1.05
C TRP A 100 9.79 33.58 -1.36
N LEU A 101 10.52 32.72 -2.08
CA LEU A 101 11.93 32.96 -2.46
C LEU A 101 12.10 34.14 -3.42
N ALA A 102 11.07 34.45 -4.24
CA ALA A 102 11.10 35.64 -5.07
C ALA A 102 11.20 36.94 -4.25
N ASP A 103 10.66 36.93 -3.03
CA ASP A 103 10.67 38.10 -2.11
C ASP A 103 11.96 38.16 -1.28
N VAL A 104 12.57 37.01 -0.93
CA VAL A 104 13.71 36.95 0.03
C VAL A 104 15.06 36.76 -0.65
N GLY A 105 15.09 36.32 -1.91
CA GLY A 105 16.31 36.01 -2.65
C GLY A 105 16.76 34.55 -2.51
N ASP A 106 17.42 34.04 -3.56
CA ASP A 106 17.86 32.66 -3.67
C ASP A 106 19.27 32.50 -3.08
N SER A 107 19.43 31.90 -1.90
CA SER A 107 20.64 32.13 -1.11
C SER A 107 21.57 30.93 -0.86
N LEU A 108 21.23 29.67 -1.17
CA LEU A 108 22.03 28.59 -0.55
C LEU A 108 22.66 27.52 -1.45
N SER A 109 22.30 27.33 -2.71
CA SER A 109 23.10 26.51 -3.64
C SER A 109 22.63 26.61 -5.10
N VAL A 110 23.58 26.56 -6.05
CA VAL A 110 23.28 26.55 -7.50
C VAL A 110 22.60 25.27 -7.94
N LEU A 111 22.84 24.16 -7.23
CA LEU A 111 22.31 22.83 -7.60
C LEU A 111 20.91 22.55 -7.07
N ALA A 112 20.51 23.13 -5.95
CA ALA A 112 19.22 22.85 -5.31
C ALA A 112 18.00 23.12 -6.22
N PRO A 113 17.93 24.23 -6.99
CA PRO A 113 16.83 24.47 -7.94
C PRO A 113 16.75 23.42 -9.04
N LEU A 114 17.89 22.93 -9.53
CA LEU A 114 17.94 21.90 -10.55
C LEU A 114 17.45 20.55 -10.00
N VAL A 115 17.95 20.15 -8.83
CA VAL A 115 17.53 18.90 -8.18
C VAL A 115 16.04 18.93 -7.85
N ASP A 116 15.53 20.01 -7.26
CA ASP A 116 14.11 20.15 -6.92
C ASP A 116 13.23 19.97 -8.19
N ARG A 117 13.53 20.69 -9.26
CA ARG A 117 12.75 20.65 -10.49
C ARG A 117 12.84 19.30 -11.22
N TYR A 118 14.06 18.79 -11.44
CA TYR A 118 14.24 17.57 -12.24
C TYR A 118 13.85 16.31 -11.47
N ALA A 119 14.07 16.24 -10.15
CA ALA A 119 13.59 15.14 -9.33
C ALA A 119 12.06 15.07 -9.31
N PHE A 120 11.38 16.22 -9.25
CA PHE A 120 9.92 16.26 -9.33
C PHE A 120 9.38 15.79 -10.69
N ILE A 121 9.99 16.26 -11.80
CA ILE A 121 9.62 15.83 -13.16
C ILE A 121 9.86 14.32 -13.31
N ALA A 122 10.99 13.80 -12.83
CA ALA A 122 11.28 12.37 -12.84
C ALA A 122 10.23 11.58 -12.05
N ALA A 123 9.85 12.04 -10.85
CA ALA A 123 8.81 11.41 -10.06
C ALA A 123 7.47 11.35 -10.79
N MET A 124 7.04 12.45 -11.42
CA MET A 124 5.80 12.49 -12.22
C MET A 124 5.85 11.54 -13.41
N THR A 125 6.96 11.52 -14.14
CA THR A 125 7.14 10.65 -15.31
C THR A 125 7.09 9.17 -14.91
N VAL A 126 7.84 8.79 -13.86
CA VAL A 126 7.83 7.41 -13.34
C VAL A 126 6.47 7.04 -12.75
N ALA A 127 5.76 7.98 -12.11
CA ALA A 127 4.41 7.76 -11.62
C ALA A 127 3.44 7.46 -12.78
N ALA A 128 3.48 8.26 -13.85
CA ALA A 128 2.64 8.05 -15.03
C ALA A 128 2.92 6.70 -15.71
N ILE A 129 4.19 6.39 -15.97
CA ILE A 129 4.59 5.11 -16.58
C ILE A 129 4.22 3.94 -15.66
N GLY A 130 4.49 4.07 -14.35
CA GLY A 130 4.20 3.04 -13.37
C GLY A 130 2.70 2.74 -13.25
N TRP A 131 1.85 3.75 -13.31
CA TRP A 131 0.40 3.57 -13.28
C TRP A 131 -0.10 2.73 -14.46
N PHE A 132 0.39 2.99 -15.67
CA PHE A 132 -0.08 2.30 -16.88
C PHE A 132 0.57 0.92 -17.06
N ALA A 133 1.89 0.81 -16.85
CA ALA A 133 2.64 -0.39 -17.20
C ALA A 133 2.93 -1.32 -16.01
N PHE A 134 3.06 -0.79 -14.79
CA PHE A 134 3.60 -1.53 -13.64
C PHE A 134 2.80 -1.33 -12.35
N ARG A 135 1.48 -1.21 -12.44
CA ARG A 135 0.60 -0.89 -11.30
C ARG A 135 0.69 -1.85 -10.09
N PHE A 136 1.20 -3.05 -10.29
CA PHE A 136 1.44 -4.04 -9.23
C PHE A 136 2.91 -4.19 -8.85
N SER A 137 3.80 -3.34 -9.37
CA SER A 137 5.22 -3.36 -9.02
C SER A 137 5.52 -2.32 -7.94
N VAL A 138 6.36 -2.72 -6.98
CA VAL A 138 6.86 -1.81 -5.93
C VAL A 138 7.98 -0.92 -6.45
N LEU A 139 8.69 -1.34 -7.50
CA LEU A 139 9.86 -0.64 -8.01
C LEU A 139 9.57 0.80 -8.49
N PRO A 140 8.58 1.05 -9.38
CA PRO A 140 8.27 2.42 -9.79
C PRO A 140 7.79 3.29 -8.60
N LEU A 141 7.05 2.71 -7.65
CA LEU A 141 6.63 3.42 -6.43
C LEU A 141 7.83 3.81 -5.56
N ALA A 142 8.83 2.93 -5.41
CA ALA A 142 10.04 3.23 -4.65
C ALA A 142 10.89 4.30 -5.35
N ILE A 143 11.01 4.27 -6.68
CA ILE A 143 11.71 5.30 -7.47
C ILE A 143 11.00 6.65 -7.33
N CYS A 144 9.67 6.69 -7.45
CA CYS A 144 8.88 7.91 -7.24
C CYS A 144 9.09 8.47 -5.83
N LEU A 145 9.05 7.60 -4.82
CA LEU A 145 9.26 8.00 -3.42
C LEU A 145 10.65 8.62 -3.21
N ALA A 146 11.70 7.99 -3.76
CA ALA A 146 13.06 8.52 -3.68
C ALA A 146 13.21 9.87 -4.41
N ALA A 147 12.63 10.00 -5.60
CA ALA A 147 12.66 11.24 -6.38
C ALA A 147 11.88 12.38 -5.68
N LEU A 148 10.70 12.09 -5.12
CA LEU A 148 9.94 13.07 -4.33
C LEU A 148 10.69 13.48 -3.06
N ALA A 149 11.30 12.54 -2.35
CA ALA A 149 12.10 12.84 -1.17
C ALA A 149 13.31 13.73 -1.51
N ALA A 150 13.98 13.48 -2.63
CA ALA A 150 15.07 14.31 -3.12
C ALA A 150 14.60 15.73 -3.50
N SER A 151 13.47 15.86 -4.20
CA SER A 151 12.88 17.17 -4.54
C SER A 151 12.50 17.96 -3.27
N ILE A 152 11.80 17.32 -2.33
CA ILE A 152 11.40 17.97 -1.08
C ILE A 152 12.63 18.38 -0.26
N GLY A 153 13.63 17.50 -0.12
CA GLY A 153 14.88 17.80 0.57
C GLY A 153 15.64 18.97 -0.04
N ALA A 154 15.79 18.98 -1.38
CA ALA A 154 16.39 20.08 -2.11
C ALA A 154 15.60 21.40 -1.94
N GLY A 155 14.27 21.31 -1.98
CA GLY A 155 13.40 22.47 -1.78
C GLY A 155 13.47 23.05 -0.37
N ILE A 156 13.57 22.21 0.66
CA ILE A 156 13.76 22.65 2.06
C ILE A 156 15.14 23.32 2.26
N LEU A 157 16.19 22.71 1.70
CA LEU A 157 17.55 23.29 1.75
C LEU A 157 17.61 24.63 1.03
N ARG A 158 17.04 24.71 -0.17
CA ARG A 158 16.97 25.95 -0.96
C ARG A 158 16.23 27.05 -0.21
N ALA A 159 15.13 26.72 0.44
CA ALA A 159 14.33 27.67 1.18
C ALA A 159 15.00 28.17 2.48
N GLY A 160 16.09 27.52 2.93
CA GLY A 160 16.78 27.89 4.17
C GLY A 160 15.85 27.85 5.39
N LEU A 161 14.87 26.93 5.42
CA LEU A 161 13.80 26.92 6.42
C LEU A 161 14.30 26.84 7.88
N PHE A 162 15.53 26.36 8.06
CA PHE A 162 16.16 26.24 9.38
C PHE A 162 16.97 27.50 9.82
N VAL A 163 17.23 28.43 8.90
CA VAL A 163 18.14 29.54 9.12
C VAL A 163 17.42 30.89 9.10
N SER A 164 16.43 31.06 8.26
CA SER A 164 15.69 32.31 8.06
C SER A 164 14.28 32.15 8.62
N GLY A 165 13.74 33.15 9.29
CA GLY A 165 12.36 33.15 9.83
C GLY A 165 11.30 32.96 8.76
N ALA A 166 11.18 31.75 8.21
CA ALA A 166 10.23 31.39 7.18
C ALA A 166 8.80 31.58 7.69
N PRO A 167 7.89 32.10 6.85
CA PRO A 167 6.50 32.28 7.24
C PRO A 167 5.80 30.96 7.53
N LEU A 168 4.85 30.97 8.46
CA LEU A 168 4.17 29.77 8.96
C LEU A 168 3.59 28.89 7.85
N HIS A 169 3.02 29.46 6.80
CA HIS A 169 2.44 28.68 5.69
C HIS A 169 3.49 27.87 4.91
N VAL A 170 4.73 28.34 4.79
CA VAL A 170 5.84 27.62 4.16
C VAL A 170 6.31 26.48 5.05
N LEU A 171 6.40 26.72 6.36
CA LEU A 171 6.74 25.69 7.36
C LEU A 171 5.68 24.58 7.41
N LEU A 172 4.39 24.96 7.41
CA LEU A 172 3.28 23.98 7.38
C LEU A 172 3.27 23.17 6.07
N GLY A 173 3.59 23.81 4.93
CA GLY A 173 3.76 23.11 3.65
C GLY A 173 4.86 22.06 3.72
N ALA A 174 6.04 22.42 4.20
CA ALA A 174 7.17 21.49 4.35
C ALA A 174 6.87 20.35 5.33
N ALA A 175 6.23 20.64 6.46
CA ALA A 175 5.81 19.61 7.40
C ALA A 175 4.78 18.65 6.79
N GLY A 176 3.83 19.17 6.01
CA GLY A 176 2.85 18.38 5.27
C GLY A 176 3.51 17.46 4.24
N GLU A 177 4.49 17.95 3.48
CA GLU A 177 5.26 17.14 2.52
C GLU A 177 6.00 16.00 3.22
N ILE A 178 6.67 16.25 4.33
CA ILE A 178 7.39 15.23 5.11
C ILE A 178 6.41 14.17 5.64
N ALA A 179 5.27 14.60 6.18
CA ALA A 179 4.24 13.69 6.67
C ALA A 179 3.68 12.79 5.55
N LEU A 180 3.45 13.34 4.36
CA LEU A 180 2.96 12.58 3.20
C LEU A 180 4.00 11.60 2.67
N ILE A 181 5.29 11.96 2.66
CA ILE A 181 6.37 11.02 2.32
C ILE A 181 6.40 9.85 3.33
N GLY A 182 6.27 10.13 4.62
CA GLY A 182 6.18 9.09 5.65
C GLY A 182 4.97 8.17 5.46
N LEU A 183 3.81 8.74 5.16
CA LEU A 183 2.59 7.98 4.85
C LEU A 183 2.75 7.13 3.59
N LEU A 184 3.32 7.70 2.53
CA LEU A 184 3.58 6.99 1.28
C LEU A 184 4.57 5.83 1.49
N LEU A 185 5.64 6.04 2.25
CA LEU A 185 6.59 5.00 2.62
C LEU A 185 5.90 3.84 3.35
N PHE A 186 5.01 4.14 4.29
CA PHE A 186 4.23 3.14 5.00
C PHE A 186 3.37 2.32 4.04
N HIS A 187 2.67 2.95 3.09
CA HIS A 187 1.85 2.26 2.09
C HIS A 187 2.67 1.40 1.13
N VAL A 188 3.81 1.90 0.65
CA VAL A 188 4.73 1.16 -0.25
C VAL A 188 5.32 -0.06 0.46
N ALA A 189 5.74 0.10 1.72
CA ALA A 189 6.23 -1.01 2.54
C ALA A 189 5.15 -2.06 2.81
N GLY A 190 3.91 -1.62 3.06
CA GLY A 190 2.73 -2.49 3.20
C GLY A 190 2.47 -3.30 1.94
N LEU A 191 2.43 -2.64 0.78
CA LEU A 191 2.25 -3.30 -0.52
C LEU A 191 3.36 -4.32 -0.80
N GLY A 192 4.63 -3.97 -0.54
CA GLY A 192 5.76 -4.88 -0.72
C GLY A 192 5.67 -6.14 0.13
N ARG A 193 5.22 -6.01 1.39
CA ARG A 193 4.98 -7.15 2.27
C ARG A 193 3.85 -8.05 1.76
N SER A 194 2.75 -7.47 1.33
CA SER A 194 1.60 -8.20 0.78
C SER A 194 1.98 -8.97 -0.50
N LEU A 195 2.70 -8.34 -1.43
CA LEU A 195 3.17 -8.99 -2.66
C LEU A 195 4.11 -10.16 -2.40
N LYS A 196 5.07 -10.02 -1.47
CA LYS A 196 5.97 -11.13 -1.11
C LYS A 196 5.20 -12.33 -0.57
N ARG A 197 4.21 -12.11 0.30
CA ARG A 197 3.41 -13.18 0.90
C ARG A 197 2.49 -13.86 -0.13
N THR A 198 1.85 -13.08 -1.01
CA THR A 198 1.03 -13.64 -2.10
C THR A 198 1.85 -14.50 -3.06
N ALA A 199 3.10 -14.10 -3.33
CA ALA A 199 4.01 -14.90 -4.17
C ALA A 199 4.35 -16.26 -3.53
N LEU A 200 4.43 -16.34 -2.18
CA LEU A 200 4.64 -17.59 -1.46
C LEU A 200 3.43 -18.53 -1.54
N LEU A 201 2.21 -17.99 -1.50
CA LEU A 201 0.98 -18.79 -1.63
C LEU A 201 0.81 -19.40 -3.02
N ARG A 202 1.36 -18.77 -4.07
CA ARG A 202 1.30 -19.25 -5.46
C ARG A 202 2.32 -20.33 -5.82
N ARG A 203 3.34 -20.56 -5.01
CA ARG A 203 4.31 -21.63 -5.30
C ARG A 203 3.63 -22.99 -5.05
N PRO A 204 3.54 -23.88 -6.06
CA PRO A 204 3.12 -25.25 -5.82
C PRO A 204 4.11 -25.88 -4.83
N GLY A 205 3.57 -26.53 -3.80
CA GLY A 205 4.34 -27.32 -2.84
C GLY A 205 4.77 -28.62 -3.46
#